data_40e8c87ecca155d380dd1bec6002642d
#
_entry.id   40e8c87ecca155d380dd1bec6002642d
#
_cell.length_a   1.000
_cell.length_b   1.000
_cell.length_c   1.000
_cell.angle_alpha   90.00
_cell.angle_beta   90.00
_cell.angle_gamma   90.00
#
_symmetry.space_group_name_H-M   'P 1'
#
loop_
_entity.id
_entity.type
_entity.pdbx_description
1 polymer ?
#
loop_
_entity_poly.entity_id
_entity_poly.type
_entity_poly.pdbx_seq_one_letter_code
_entity_poly.pdbx_strand_id
1 'polypeptide(L)'
;MLSALPAPLLGLIASTLMLLNILFWVPILLAVSIIKLLLPFKHVRLWIDPLLLRIAEAWIAGNSGWMRLTQKLDWDVTGMESLSPRQWYLVVCNHQSWVDILVLQHVFNRRIPLLKFFLKKELIWVPIMGLAWWALEFPFMRRRSEAYLRQHPEERGQDAATTRAACEKYALVPTSVMNFLEGTRFTAAKHKRQQSPYQHLLKPKAGGITLALDAMGEKFGAVLDVTISYPDGRPSFLQFLQGHVRQVRVHVRTLPVPRLPNDADQTEAARRELCQNWVNQLWQDKDQLLSSYATKTRG
;
A
#
# COMPACT_ATOMS: atom_id res chain seq x y z
N MET A 1 17.58 12.94 -20.66
CA MET A 1 17.42 12.07 -19.48
C MET A 1 18.72 12.07 -18.68
N LEU A 2 18.64 12.22 -17.37
CA LEU A 2 19.82 12.28 -16.49
C LEU A 2 20.42 10.90 -16.17
N SER A 3 19.79 9.84 -16.65
CA SER A 3 20.16 8.43 -16.36
C SER A 3 21.56 8.01 -16.85
N ALA A 4 22.26 8.87 -17.61
CA ALA A 4 23.64 8.63 -18.02
C ALA A 4 24.68 9.15 -17.01
N LEU A 5 24.25 9.86 -15.97
CA LEU A 5 25.13 10.40 -14.93
C LEU A 5 25.66 9.28 -14.02
N PRO A 6 26.83 9.49 -13.37
CA PRO A 6 27.33 8.56 -12.35
C PRO A 6 26.29 8.33 -11.25
N ALA A 7 26.18 7.07 -10.79
CA ALA A 7 25.14 6.64 -9.82
C ALA A 7 25.08 7.50 -8.54
N PRO A 8 26.20 7.94 -7.89
CA PRO A 8 26.12 8.82 -6.73
C PRO A 8 25.49 10.19 -7.04
N LEU A 9 25.84 10.77 -8.18
CA LEU A 9 25.30 12.06 -8.62
C LEU A 9 23.82 11.93 -8.97
N LEU A 10 23.44 10.84 -9.65
CA LEU A 10 22.04 10.53 -9.95
C LEU A 10 21.22 10.37 -8.67
N GLY A 11 21.75 9.66 -7.67
CA GLY A 11 21.12 9.49 -6.37
C GLY A 11 20.93 10.81 -5.63
N LEU A 12 21.91 11.72 -5.69
CA LEU A 12 21.81 13.06 -5.11
C LEU A 12 20.70 13.87 -5.79
N ILE A 13 20.67 13.89 -7.12
CA ILE A 13 19.66 14.63 -7.90
C ILE A 13 18.26 14.05 -7.63
N ALA A 14 18.10 12.72 -7.67
CA ALA A 14 16.83 12.08 -7.40
C ALA A 14 16.32 12.37 -5.97
N SER A 15 17.21 12.31 -4.98
CA SER A 15 16.89 12.65 -3.59
C SER A 15 16.48 14.11 -3.44
N THR A 16 17.20 15.02 -4.09
CA THR A 16 16.89 16.46 -4.07
C THR A 16 15.52 16.73 -4.71
N LEU A 17 15.25 16.16 -5.88
CA LEU A 17 13.97 16.33 -6.57
C LEU A 17 12.80 15.73 -5.75
N MET A 18 13.00 14.58 -5.14
CA MET A 18 12.02 13.98 -4.24
C MET A 18 11.77 14.89 -3.02
N LEU A 19 12.82 15.42 -2.41
CA LEU A 19 12.69 16.35 -1.27
C LEU A 19 11.97 17.64 -1.68
N LEU A 20 12.33 18.24 -2.80
CA LEU A 20 11.66 19.43 -3.32
C LEU A 20 10.17 19.17 -3.60
N ASN A 21 9.85 18.02 -4.16
CA ASN A 21 8.46 17.62 -4.39
C ASN A 21 7.68 17.49 -3.06
N ILE A 22 8.28 16.95 -2.01
CA ILE A 22 7.69 16.89 -0.67
C ILE A 22 7.52 18.30 -0.09
N LEU A 23 8.57 19.11 -0.11
CA LEU A 23 8.57 20.49 0.44
C LEU A 23 7.59 21.41 -0.28
N PHE A 24 7.27 21.14 -1.54
CA PHE A 24 6.28 21.91 -2.28
C PHE A 24 4.84 21.45 -1.94
N TRP A 25 4.54 20.17 -2.05
CA TRP A 25 3.15 19.68 -1.94
C TRP A 25 2.64 19.53 -0.51
N VAL A 26 3.50 19.13 0.44
CA VAL A 26 3.04 18.88 1.81
C VAL A 26 2.61 20.14 2.53
N PRO A 27 3.28 21.31 2.44
CA PRO A 27 2.77 22.55 3.03
C PRO A 27 1.40 22.96 2.46
N ILE A 28 1.18 22.81 1.15
CA ILE A 28 -0.13 23.08 0.51
C ILE A 28 -1.20 22.15 1.07
N LEU A 29 -0.89 20.86 1.15
CA LEU A 29 -1.79 19.85 1.71
C LEU A 29 -2.14 20.15 3.17
N LEU A 30 -1.15 20.54 3.98
CA LEU A 30 -1.35 20.90 5.39
C LEU A 30 -2.20 22.17 5.53
N ALA A 31 -1.93 23.21 4.72
CA ALA A 31 -2.73 24.43 4.74
C ALA A 31 -4.20 24.17 4.45
N VAL A 32 -4.50 23.36 3.42
CA VAL A 32 -5.87 22.94 3.08
C VAL A 32 -6.48 22.08 4.19
N SER A 33 -5.69 21.20 4.83
CA SER A 33 -6.16 20.37 5.94
C SER A 33 -6.46 21.19 7.19
N ILE A 34 -5.69 22.24 7.46
CA ILE A 34 -5.97 23.18 8.57
C ILE A 34 -7.29 23.92 8.31
N ILE A 35 -7.54 24.37 7.07
CA ILE A 35 -8.83 24.98 6.70
C ILE A 35 -9.98 24.00 6.96
N LYS A 36 -9.83 22.73 6.58
CA LYS A 36 -10.81 21.67 6.87
C LYS A 36 -11.07 21.50 8.38
N LEU A 37 -10.03 21.65 9.20
CA LEU A 37 -10.12 21.52 10.66
C LEU A 37 -10.84 22.73 11.28
N LEU A 38 -10.53 23.95 10.82
CA LEU A 38 -11.10 25.19 11.32
C LEU A 38 -12.54 25.40 10.86
N LEU A 39 -12.90 24.85 9.70
CA LEU A 39 -14.25 24.98 9.11
C LEU A 39 -14.92 23.60 8.99
N PRO A 40 -15.41 23.01 10.10
CA PRO A 40 -15.93 21.63 10.13
C PRO A 40 -17.32 21.48 9.49
N PHE A 41 -17.76 22.45 8.70
CA PHE A 41 -19.07 22.42 8.04
C PHE A 41 -19.13 21.40 6.91
N LYS A 42 -20.24 20.66 6.80
CA LYS A 42 -20.45 19.63 5.77
C LYS A 42 -20.22 20.15 4.35
N HIS A 43 -20.72 21.35 4.03
CA HIS A 43 -20.53 21.97 2.72
C HIS A 43 -19.06 22.24 2.39
N VAL A 44 -18.27 22.68 3.36
CA VAL A 44 -16.84 22.93 3.19
C VAL A 44 -16.09 21.62 2.92
N ARG A 45 -16.43 20.55 3.63
CA ARG A 45 -15.84 19.21 3.40
C ARG A 45 -16.07 18.68 2.00
N LEU A 46 -17.25 18.92 1.41
CA LEU A 46 -17.56 18.49 0.04
C LEU A 46 -16.60 19.06 -1.01
N TRP A 47 -16.02 20.24 -0.76
CA TRP A 47 -15.03 20.87 -1.64
C TRP A 47 -13.59 20.55 -1.25
N ILE A 48 -13.29 20.49 0.04
CA ILE A 48 -11.93 20.30 0.55
C ILE A 48 -11.46 18.86 0.36
N ASP A 49 -12.31 17.86 0.59
CA ASP A 49 -11.88 16.46 0.47
C ASP A 49 -11.44 16.09 -0.95
N PRO A 50 -12.16 16.44 -2.02
CA PRO A 50 -11.67 16.26 -3.38
C PRO A 50 -10.40 17.07 -3.69
N LEU A 51 -10.26 18.27 -3.11
CA LEU A 51 -9.05 19.09 -3.30
C LEU A 51 -7.83 18.43 -2.67
N LEU A 52 -7.94 17.91 -1.44
CA LEU A 52 -6.87 17.16 -0.77
C LEU A 52 -6.43 15.93 -1.58
N LEU A 53 -7.39 15.19 -2.15
CA LEU A 53 -7.10 14.06 -3.03
C LEU A 53 -6.35 14.51 -4.29
N ARG A 54 -6.77 15.58 -4.95
CA ARG A 54 -6.07 16.13 -6.12
C ARG A 54 -4.65 16.60 -5.81
N ILE A 55 -4.44 17.21 -4.64
CA ILE A 55 -3.09 17.60 -4.17
C ILE A 55 -2.22 16.36 -3.97
N ALA A 56 -2.76 15.30 -3.33
CA ALA A 56 -2.04 14.05 -3.14
C ALA A 56 -1.71 13.37 -4.48
N GLU A 57 -2.65 13.33 -5.43
CA GLU A 57 -2.42 12.81 -6.79
C GLU A 57 -1.37 13.61 -7.56
N ALA A 58 -1.35 14.94 -7.41
CA ALA A 58 -0.36 15.81 -8.01
C ALA A 58 1.03 15.58 -7.39
N TRP A 59 1.11 15.40 -6.08
CA TRP A 59 2.34 15.01 -5.40
C TRP A 59 2.89 13.67 -5.92
N ILE A 60 2.02 12.65 -6.05
CA ILE A 60 2.39 11.35 -6.63
C ILE A 60 2.83 11.50 -8.09
N ALA A 61 2.16 12.36 -8.87
CA ALA A 61 2.57 12.66 -10.25
C ALA A 61 3.96 13.33 -10.29
N GLY A 62 4.28 14.21 -9.34
CA GLY A 62 5.61 14.77 -9.14
C GLY A 62 6.66 13.69 -8.86
N ASN A 63 6.35 12.69 -8.03
CA ASN A 63 7.21 11.52 -7.82
C ASN A 63 7.43 10.75 -9.13
N SER A 64 6.38 10.53 -9.91
CA SER A 64 6.49 9.91 -11.24
C SER A 64 7.35 10.76 -12.20
N GLY A 65 7.27 12.08 -12.09
CA GLY A 65 8.05 13.02 -12.89
C GLY A 65 9.55 12.91 -12.65
N TRP A 66 9.99 12.97 -11.38
CA TRP A 66 11.42 12.85 -11.09
C TRP A 66 11.94 11.42 -11.40
N MET A 67 11.13 10.37 -11.19
CA MET A 67 11.52 9.01 -11.60
C MET A 67 11.76 8.92 -13.11
N ARG A 68 10.89 9.50 -13.95
CA ARG A 68 11.09 9.52 -15.40
C ARG A 68 12.32 10.32 -15.83
N LEU A 69 12.65 11.39 -15.10
CA LEU A 69 13.80 12.23 -15.40
C LEU A 69 15.12 11.54 -15.05
N THR A 70 15.18 10.84 -13.91
CA THR A 70 16.43 10.30 -13.34
C THR A 70 16.61 8.82 -13.61
N GLN A 71 15.52 8.04 -13.77
CA GLN A 71 15.59 6.59 -13.89
C GLN A 71 15.37 6.12 -15.33
N LYS A 72 16.07 5.07 -15.73
CA LYS A 72 15.83 4.33 -16.98
C LYS A 72 15.10 3.03 -16.61
N LEU A 73 13.83 3.16 -16.20
CA LEU A 73 12.99 2.05 -15.78
C LEU A 73 12.18 1.51 -16.96
N ASP A 74 12.27 0.22 -17.17
CA ASP A 74 11.35 -0.54 -17.99
C ASP A 74 10.18 -1.03 -17.12
N TRP A 75 8.97 -0.59 -17.47
CA TRP A 75 7.75 -0.90 -16.74
C TRP A 75 6.97 -1.99 -17.44
N ASP A 76 7.02 -3.21 -16.93
CA ASP A 76 6.19 -4.34 -17.38
C ASP A 76 4.95 -4.42 -16.49
N VAL A 77 3.87 -3.72 -16.90
CA VAL A 77 2.62 -3.58 -16.12
C VAL A 77 1.47 -4.24 -16.89
N THR A 78 0.81 -5.20 -16.26
CA THR A 78 -0.30 -5.95 -16.84
C THR A 78 -1.52 -6.01 -15.94
N GLY A 79 -2.72 -6.17 -16.52
CA GLY A 79 -3.97 -6.35 -15.79
C GLY A 79 -4.61 -5.04 -15.29
N MET A 80 -4.42 -3.94 -16.03
CA MET A 80 -4.90 -2.60 -15.65
C MET A 80 -6.17 -2.16 -16.39
N GLU A 81 -6.77 -3.02 -17.23
CA GLU A 81 -7.72 -2.64 -18.27
C GLU A 81 -9.09 -2.23 -17.75
N SER A 82 -9.53 -2.77 -16.60
CA SER A 82 -10.90 -2.58 -16.07
C SER A 82 -10.97 -1.71 -14.82
N LEU A 83 -9.94 -0.90 -14.55
CA LEU A 83 -9.86 -0.10 -13.34
C LEU A 83 -10.61 1.22 -13.47
N SER A 84 -11.22 1.68 -12.37
CA SER A 84 -11.98 2.93 -12.30
C SER A 84 -11.63 3.77 -11.06
N PRO A 85 -11.42 5.09 -11.16
CA PRO A 85 -11.22 5.95 -10.02
C PRO A 85 -12.49 6.21 -9.19
N ARG A 86 -13.63 5.65 -9.59
CA ARG A 86 -14.94 5.83 -8.92
C ARG A 86 -15.39 4.59 -8.15
N GLN A 87 -14.55 3.55 -8.09
CA GLN A 87 -14.88 2.27 -7.45
C GLN A 87 -14.02 2.07 -6.21
N TRP A 88 -14.55 1.40 -5.19
CA TRP A 88 -13.77 1.00 -4.02
C TRP A 88 -13.00 -0.28 -4.29
N TYR A 89 -11.74 -0.32 -3.89
CA TYR A 89 -10.90 -1.50 -4.05
C TYR A 89 -10.26 -1.93 -2.74
N LEU A 90 -10.22 -3.25 -2.53
CA LEU A 90 -9.31 -3.86 -1.59
C LEU A 90 -8.05 -4.28 -2.36
N VAL A 91 -6.92 -3.65 -2.07
CA VAL A 91 -5.66 -3.92 -2.77
C VAL A 91 -4.75 -4.74 -1.88
N VAL A 92 -4.28 -5.87 -2.38
CA VAL A 92 -3.37 -6.77 -1.67
C VAL A 92 -2.09 -6.95 -2.47
N CYS A 93 -0.94 -6.88 -1.80
CA CYS A 93 0.36 -6.94 -2.49
C CYS A 93 1.40 -7.65 -1.63
N ASN A 94 2.37 -8.31 -2.28
CA ASN A 94 3.61 -8.72 -1.66
C ASN A 94 4.49 -7.50 -1.35
N HIS A 95 5.44 -7.63 -0.43
CA HIS A 95 6.29 -6.53 0.02
C HIS A 95 7.78 -6.86 -0.09
N GLN A 96 8.41 -6.38 -1.15
CA GLN A 96 9.80 -6.66 -1.48
C GLN A 96 10.76 -5.56 -0.98
N SER A 97 10.35 -4.28 -1.11
CA SER A 97 11.20 -3.12 -0.89
C SER A 97 10.40 -1.90 -0.41
N TRP A 98 11.07 -0.88 0.11
CA TRP A 98 10.47 0.45 0.29
C TRP A 98 10.04 1.08 -1.05
N VAL A 99 10.67 0.67 -2.14
CA VAL A 99 10.36 1.14 -3.51
C VAL A 99 8.95 0.73 -3.93
N ASP A 100 8.39 -0.36 -3.38
CA ASP A 100 7.04 -0.85 -3.71
C ASP A 100 5.97 0.23 -3.53
N ILE A 101 6.13 1.13 -2.55
CA ILE A 101 5.18 2.22 -2.32
C ILE A 101 5.19 3.20 -3.49
N LEU A 102 6.37 3.59 -3.98
CA LEU A 102 6.50 4.46 -5.15
C LEU A 102 6.00 3.78 -6.42
N VAL A 103 6.27 2.48 -6.57
CA VAL A 103 5.79 1.65 -7.69
C VAL A 103 4.26 1.62 -7.71
N LEU A 104 3.62 1.27 -6.59
CA LEU A 104 2.16 1.24 -6.48
C LEU A 104 1.53 2.61 -6.73
N GLN A 105 2.10 3.66 -6.16
CA GLN A 105 1.65 5.02 -6.41
C GLN A 105 1.77 5.40 -7.89
N HIS A 106 2.89 5.09 -8.53
CA HIS A 106 3.11 5.40 -9.95
C HIS A 106 2.11 4.67 -10.85
N VAL A 107 1.92 3.36 -10.62
CA VAL A 107 1.07 2.49 -11.45
C VAL A 107 -0.40 2.85 -11.29
N PHE A 108 -0.85 3.13 -10.07
CA PHE A 108 -2.27 3.33 -9.76
C PHE A 108 -2.74 4.78 -9.73
N ASN A 109 -1.83 5.76 -9.76
CA ASN A 109 -2.21 7.17 -9.68
C ASN A 109 -3.25 7.54 -10.74
N ARG A 110 -4.40 8.08 -10.30
CA ARG A 110 -5.55 8.48 -11.13
C ARG A 110 -6.25 7.34 -11.90
N ARG A 111 -5.84 6.08 -11.72
CA ARG A 111 -6.49 4.90 -12.32
C ARG A 111 -7.47 4.23 -11.36
N ILE A 112 -7.15 4.30 -10.07
CA ILE A 112 -8.02 3.92 -8.96
C ILE A 112 -8.00 5.04 -7.92
N PRO A 113 -8.93 5.06 -6.94
CA PRO A 113 -8.85 5.98 -5.81
C PRO A 113 -7.52 5.90 -5.07
N LEU A 114 -7.16 6.98 -4.38
CA LEU A 114 -5.93 7.06 -3.61
C LEU A 114 -5.74 5.83 -2.70
N LEU A 115 -4.56 5.21 -2.78
CA LEU A 115 -4.19 4.08 -1.94
C LEU A 115 -4.05 4.53 -0.48
N LYS A 116 -4.85 3.98 0.42
CA LYS A 116 -4.78 4.19 1.87
C LYS A 116 -4.12 2.97 2.52
N PHE A 117 -2.93 3.18 3.08
CA PHE A 117 -2.17 2.13 3.78
C PHE A 117 -2.48 2.14 5.27
N PHE A 118 -2.50 0.97 5.90
CA PHE A 118 -2.46 0.86 7.36
C PHE A 118 -1.03 1.09 7.84
N LEU A 119 -0.77 2.26 8.42
CA LEU A 119 0.55 2.68 8.85
C LEU A 119 0.83 2.24 10.29
N LYS A 120 2.09 1.99 10.63
CA LYS A 120 2.50 1.84 12.03
C LYS A 120 2.38 3.18 12.74
N LYS A 121 1.94 3.17 14.02
CA LYS A 121 1.76 4.40 14.81
C LYS A 121 3.02 5.25 14.89
N GLU A 122 4.19 4.62 14.96
CA GLU A 122 5.48 5.30 15.05
C GLU A 122 5.80 6.15 13.81
N LEU A 123 5.19 5.84 12.65
CA LEU A 123 5.38 6.60 11.42
C LEU A 123 4.78 8.01 11.46
N ILE A 124 3.90 8.31 12.44
CA ILE A 124 3.40 9.68 12.65
C ILE A 124 4.53 10.65 12.99
N TRP A 125 5.61 10.14 13.59
CA TRP A 125 6.78 10.93 13.99
C TRP A 125 7.81 11.12 12.88
N VAL A 126 7.58 10.55 11.69
CA VAL A 126 8.44 10.82 10.53
C VAL A 126 8.25 12.28 10.12
N PRO A 127 9.33 13.11 10.16
CA PRO A 127 9.21 14.53 9.87
C PRO A 127 8.50 14.78 8.54
N ILE A 128 7.60 15.75 8.51
CA ILE A 128 6.82 16.18 7.34
C ILE A 128 5.83 15.08 6.85
N MET A 129 6.31 13.86 6.65
CA MET A 129 5.51 12.75 6.10
C MET A 129 4.41 12.28 7.07
N GLY A 130 4.70 12.21 8.38
CA GLY A 130 3.69 11.87 9.39
C GLY A 130 2.50 12.81 9.36
N LEU A 131 2.76 14.11 9.23
CA LEU A 131 1.72 15.13 9.10
C LEU A 131 0.94 14.99 7.77
N ALA A 132 1.61 14.67 6.66
CA ALA A 132 0.95 14.44 5.38
C ALA A 132 0.00 13.23 5.44
N TRP A 133 0.42 12.11 6.02
CA TRP A 133 -0.43 10.94 6.20
C TRP A 133 -1.60 11.21 7.13
N TRP A 134 -1.37 11.96 8.22
CA TRP A 134 -2.45 12.39 9.12
C TRP A 134 -3.47 13.27 8.40
N ALA A 135 -3.01 14.27 7.63
CA ALA A 135 -3.85 15.17 6.86
C ALA A 135 -4.70 14.44 5.79
N LEU A 136 -4.17 13.37 5.22
CA LEU A 136 -4.84 12.47 4.29
C LEU A 136 -5.66 11.38 4.99
N GLU A 137 -5.78 11.42 6.33
CA GLU A 137 -6.57 10.47 7.13
C GLU A 137 -6.12 9.01 6.97
N PHE A 138 -4.80 8.76 6.87
CA PHE A 138 -4.29 7.39 6.92
C PHE A 138 -4.43 6.82 8.34
N PRO A 139 -4.85 5.55 8.49
CA PRO A 139 -5.01 4.94 9.80
C PRO A 139 -3.65 4.54 10.37
N PHE A 140 -3.37 4.97 11.60
CA PHE A 140 -2.17 4.61 12.34
C PHE A 140 -2.48 3.49 13.35
N MET A 141 -1.82 2.33 13.16
CA MET A 141 -2.05 1.10 13.92
C MET A 141 -0.92 0.85 14.93
N ARG A 142 -1.24 0.40 16.13
CA ARG A 142 -0.24 0.08 17.16
C ARG A 142 0.47 -1.25 16.92
N ARG A 143 -0.19 -2.21 16.27
CA ARG A 143 0.32 -3.55 15.92
C ARG A 143 1.04 -4.24 17.08
N ARG A 144 0.34 -4.43 18.18
CA ARG A 144 0.85 -5.12 19.38
C ARG A 144 1.13 -6.60 19.07
N SER A 145 2.18 -7.16 19.69
CA SER A 145 2.46 -8.60 19.63
C SER A 145 1.47 -9.38 20.49
N GLU A 146 1.21 -10.64 20.14
CA GLU A 146 0.38 -11.53 20.95
C GLU A 146 0.90 -11.67 22.38
N ALA A 147 2.22 -11.70 22.57
CA ALA A 147 2.84 -11.74 23.89
C ALA A 147 2.48 -10.50 24.72
N TYR A 148 2.50 -9.33 24.10
CA TYR A 148 2.10 -8.09 24.74
C TYR A 148 0.60 -8.07 25.07
N LEU A 149 -0.26 -8.50 24.15
CA LEU A 149 -1.71 -8.55 24.34
C LEU A 149 -2.17 -9.59 25.39
N ARG A 150 -1.32 -10.59 25.69
CA ARG A 150 -1.57 -11.49 26.83
C ARG A 150 -1.36 -10.81 28.18
N GLN A 151 -0.40 -9.89 28.24
CA GLN A 151 -0.09 -9.10 29.44
C GLN A 151 -1.01 -7.88 29.59
N HIS A 152 -1.57 -7.39 28.47
CA HIS A 152 -2.44 -6.22 28.38
C HIS A 152 -3.75 -6.55 27.65
N PRO A 153 -4.62 -7.38 28.24
CA PRO A 153 -5.86 -7.83 27.59
C PRO A 153 -6.83 -6.68 27.28
N GLU A 154 -6.74 -5.56 28.00
CA GLU A 154 -7.52 -4.34 27.81
C GLU A 154 -7.18 -3.62 26.49
N GLU A 155 -6.00 -3.85 25.93
CA GLU A 155 -5.62 -3.32 24.61
C GLU A 155 -6.07 -4.19 23.43
N ARG A 156 -6.64 -5.37 23.71
CA ARG A 156 -7.21 -6.21 22.64
C ARG A 156 -8.35 -5.49 21.95
N GLY A 157 -8.36 -5.57 20.62
CA GLY A 157 -9.40 -4.95 19.80
C GLY A 157 -9.18 -3.47 19.47
N GLN A 158 -8.21 -2.75 20.08
CA GLN A 158 -7.94 -1.36 19.73
C GLN A 158 -7.56 -1.18 18.26
N ASP A 159 -6.75 -2.07 17.72
CA ASP A 159 -6.40 -2.04 16.28
C ASP A 159 -7.62 -2.35 15.41
N ALA A 160 -8.50 -3.25 15.85
CA ALA A 160 -9.76 -3.53 15.17
C ALA A 160 -10.70 -2.32 15.19
N ALA A 161 -10.85 -1.66 16.33
CA ALA A 161 -11.65 -0.44 16.46
C ALA A 161 -11.10 0.70 15.59
N THR A 162 -9.77 0.89 15.58
CA THR A 162 -9.10 1.90 14.73
C THR A 162 -9.33 1.60 13.24
N THR A 163 -9.22 0.33 12.84
CA THR A 163 -9.46 -0.09 11.45
C THR A 163 -10.91 0.15 11.07
N ARG A 164 -11.86 -0.24 11.92
CA ARG A 164 -13.31 -0.03 11.67
C ARG A 164 -13.63 1.44 11.50
N ALA A 165 -13.18 2.29 12.43
CA ALA A 165 -13.42 3.74 12.36
C ALA A 165 -12.80 4.39 11.10
N ALA A 166 -11.64 3.90 10.63
CA ALA A 166 -11.05 4.34 9.37
C ALA A 166 -11.89 3.88 8.17
N CYS A 167 -12.31 2.61 8.16
CA CYS A 167 -13.13 2.04 7.09
C CYS A 167 -14.50 2.72 6.97
N GLU A 168 -15.14 3.09 8.09
CA GLU A 168 -16.39 3.86 8.09
C GLU A 168 -16.25 5.18 7.33
N LYS A 169 -15.12 5.89 7.52
CA LYS A 169 -14.83 7.11 6.77
C LYS A 169 -14.58 6.82 5.29
N TYR A 170 -13.86 5.74 4.98
CA TYR A 170 -13.54 5.35 3.60
C TYR A 170 -14.77 4.86 2.83
N ALA A 171 -15.80 4.39 3.52
CA ALA A 171 -17.07 4.01 2.90
C ALA A 171 -17.84 5.20 2.31
N LEU A 172 -17.51 6.44 2.71
CA LEU A 172 -18.18 7.66 2.24
C LEU A 172 -17.65 8.17 0.89
N VAL A 173 -16.40 7.85 0.54
CA VAL A 173 -15.74 8.32 -0.69
C VAL A 173 -14.97 7.17 -1.31
N PRO A 174 -14.99 7.00 -2.65
CA PRO A 174 -14.20 5.97 -3.31
C PRO A 174 -12.76 5.94 -2.79
N THR A 175 -12.35 4.80 -2.29
CA THR A 175 -11.06 4.61 -1.61
C THR A 175 -10.48 3.24 -1.97
N SER A 176 -9.17 3.16 -2.17
CA SER A 176 -8.45 1.91 -2.30
C SER A 176 -7.74 1.58 -1.00
N VAL A 177 -8.25 0.59 -0.27
CA VAL A 177 -7.63 0.11 0.98
C VAL A 177 -6.51 -0.86 0.65
N MET A 178 -5.28 -0.47 0.98
CA MET A 178 -4.07 -1.22 0.60
C MET A 178 -3.48 -1.97 1.79
N ASN A 179 -3.19 -3.25 1.58
CA ASN A 179 -2.55 -4.10 2.58
C ASN A 179 -1.38 -4.91 1.98
N PHE A 180 -0.19 -4.76 2.57
CA PHE A 180 0.91 -5.69 2.39
C PHE A 180 0.70 -6.88 3.32
N LEU A 181 0.22 -8.02 2.79
CA LEU A 181 -0.22 -9.15 3.62
C LEU A 181 0.91 -9.80 4.43
N GLU A 182 2.14 -9.66 4.00
CA GLU A 182 3.32 -10.11 4.76
C GLU A 182 3.51 -9.33 6.07
N GLY A 183 2.90 -8.13 6.17
CA GLY A 183 3.02 -7.24 7.32
C GLY A 183 4.42 -6.64 7.51
N THR A 184 5.38 -7.05 6.70
CA THR A 184 6.77 -6.57 6.70
C THR A 184 7.44 -6.87 5.36
N ARG A 185 8.51 -6.14 5.03
CA ARG A 185 9.31 -6.40 3.83
C ARG A 185 10.01 -7.75 3.91
N PHE A 186 10.06 -8.43 2.77
CA PHE A 186 10.78 -9.68 2.63
C PHE A 186 12.28 -9.52 2.97
N THR A 187 12.82 -10.46 3.74
CA THR A 187 14.26 -10.71 3.86
C THR A 187 14.50 -12.22 4.03
N ALA A 188 15.64 -12.73 3.55
CA ALA A 188 15.97 -14.15 3.69
C ALA A 188 15.96 -14.60 5.15
N ALA A 189 16.44 -13.76 6.08
CA ALA A 189 16.43 -14.05 7.51
C ALA A 189 15.01 -14.21 8.07
N LYS A 190 14.05 -13.35 7.66
CA LYS A 190 12.64 -13.46 8.06
C LYS A 190 11.98 -14.67 7.43
N HIS A 191 12.26 -14.95 6.16
CA HIS A 191 11.75 -16.11 5.46
C HIS A 191 12.14 -17.41 6.19
N LYS A 192 13.44 -17.57 6.49
CA LYS A 192 13.96 -18.71 7.27
C LYS A 192 13.33 -18.79 8.67
N ARG A 193 13.26 -17.65 9.40
CA ARG A 193 12.66 -17.61 10.75
C ARG A 193 11.19 -17.99 10.76
N GLN A 194 10.43 -17.60 9.74
CA GLN A 194 9.03 -17.95 9.61
C GLN A 194 8.79 -19.35 9.06
N GLN A 195 9.84 -20.04 8.57
CA GLN A 195 9.69 -21.30 7.84
C GLN A 195 8.59 -21.17 6.78
N SER A 196 8.71 -20.14 5.92
CA SER A 196 7.70 -19.87 4.91
C SER A 196 7.58 -21.06 3.95
N PRO A 197 6.37 -21.54 3.63
CA PRO A 197 6.17 -22.60 2.64
C PRO A 197 6.34 -22.08 1.20
N TYR A 198 6.37 -20.76 1.00
CA TYR A 198 6.51 -20.11 -0.30
C TYR A 198 8.00 -19.90 -0.62
N GLN A 199 8.35 -19.96 -1.88
CA GLN A 199 9.75 -19.77 -2.30
C GLN A 199 10.17 -18.29 -2.29
N HIS A 200 9.27 -17.39 -2.68
CA HIS A 200 9.55 -15.97 -2.92
C HIS A 200 8.89 -15.02 -1.91
N LEU A 201 8.03 -15.53 -1.02
CA LEU A 201 7.14 -14.74 -0.17
C LEU A 201 7.26 -15.13 1.31
N LEU A 202 6.96 -14.19 2.21
CA LEU A 202 6.73 -14.48 3.62
C LEU A 202 5.30 -15.01 3.82
N LYS A 203 5.04 -15.63 4.98
CA LYS A 203 3.70 -16.08 5.35
C LYS A 203 2.73 -14.88 5.41
N PRO A 204 1.59 -14.91 4.72
CA PRO A 204 0.63 -13.82 4.73
C PRO A 204 -0.21 -13.84 6.00
N LYS A 205 -0.75 -12.68 6.35
CA LYS A 205 -1.61 -12.44 7.52
C LYS A 205 -2.95 -11.89 7.08
N ALA A 206 -4.03 -12.61 7.33
CA ALA A 206 -5.38 -12.20 6.95
C ALA A 206 -6.01 -11.16 7.87
N GLY A 207 -5.50 -10.95 9.10
CA GLY A 207 -6.20 -10.14 10.10
C GLY A 207 -6.59 -8.73 9.66
N GLY A 208 -5.71 -8.01 8.96
CA GLY A 208 -6.04 -6.67 8.46
C GLY A 208 -7.07 -6.68 7.33
N ILE A 209 -7.07 -7.70 6.47
CA ILE A 209 -8.07 -7.90 5.41
C ILE A 209 -9.42 -8.28 6.00
N THR A 210 -9.45 -9.21 6.96
CA THR A 210 -10.70 -9.61 7.61
C THR A 210 -11.41 -8.39 8.18
N LEU A 211 -10.69 -7.54 8.91
CA LEU A 211 -11.26 -6.31 9.46
C LEU A 211 -11.76 -5.33 8.39
N ALA A 212 -11.04 -5.21 7.26
CA ALA A 212 -11.47 -4.35 6.16
C ALA A 212 -12.71 -4.92 5.45
N LEU A 213 -12.78 -6.23 5.25
CA LEU A 213 -13.95 -6.92 4.69
C LEU A 213 -15.16 -6.84 5.62
N ASP A 214 -14.97 -7.00 6.91
CA ASP A 214 -16.04 -6.85 7.91
C ASP A 214 -16.65 -5.44 7.92
N ALA A 215 -15.79 -4.42 7.76
CA ALA A 215 -16.23 -3.03 7.84
C ALA A 215 -16.74 -2.46 6.51
N MET A 216 -16.26 -2.96 5.37
CA MET A 216 -16.51 -2.38 4.05
C MET A 216 -16.74 -3.41 2.95
N GLY A 217 -16.86 -4.71 3.25
CA GLY A 217 -16.92 -5.76 2.24
C GLY A 217 -17.95 -5.50 1.13
N GLU A 218 -19.13 -5.00 1.48
CA GLU A 218 -20.21 -4.66 0.54
C GLU A 218 -19.91 -3.43 -0.33
N LYS A 219 -18.97 -2.57 0.09
CA LYS A 219 -18.57 -1.38 -0.67
C LYS A 219 -17.50 -1.70 -1.72
N PHE A 220 -16.64 -2.69 -1.46
CA PHE A 220 -15.61 -3.06 -2.41
C PHE A 220 -16.24 -3.65 -3.68
N GLY A 221 -15.90 -3.05 -4.82
CA GLY A 221 -16.32 -3.57 -6.12
C GLY A 221 -15.43 -4.72 -6.59
N ALA A 222 -14.17 -4.73 -6.16
CA ALA A 222 -13.22 -5.80 -6.48
C ALA A 222 -12.04 -5.84 -5.50
N VAL A 223 -11.35 -6.98 -5.49
CA VAL A 223 -10.02 -7.13 -4.92
C VAL A 223 -8.98 -7.01 -6.03
N LEU A 224 -7.97 -6.17 -5.84
CA LEU A 224 -6.81 -6.11 -6.71
C LEU A 224 -5.66 -6.87 -6.06
N ASP A 225 -5.36 -8.04 -6.60
CA ASP A 225 -4.22 -8.83 -6.18
C ASP A 225 -2.99 -8.44 -7.01
N VAL A 226 -2.10 -7.67 -6.41
CA VAL A 226 -0.94 -7.07 -7.06
C VAL A 226 0.32 -7.86 -6.73
N THR A 227 1.08 -8.23 -7.76
CA THR A 227 2.38 -8.86 -7.62
C THR A 227 3.46 -7.93 -8.14
N ILE A 228 4.40 -7.55 -7.28
CA ILE A 228 5.59 -6.77 -7.66
C ILE A 228 6.79 -7.70 -7.73
N SER A 229 7.56 -7.58 -8.80
CA SER A 229 8.83 -8.29 -8.99
C SER A 229 9.89 -7.35 -9.53
N TYR A 230 11.12 -7.53 -9.05
CA TYR A 230 12.30 -6.84 -9.52
C TYR A 230 13.26 -7.90 -10.12
N PRO A 231 13.31 -8.02 -11.46
CA PRO A 231 14.15 -9.04 -12.13
C PRO A 231 15.63 -8.92 -11.76
N ASP A 232 16.15 -7.70 -11.58
CA ASP A 232 17.53 -7.43 -11.18
C ASP A 232 17.81 -7.68 -9.68
N GLY A 233 16.83 -8.18 -8.94
CA GLY A 233 16.89 -8.36 -7.50
C GLY A 233 16.18 -7.26 -6.70
N ARG A 234 15.94 -7.53 -5.42
CA ARG A 234 15.19 -6.63 -4.52
C ARG A 234 16.03 -5.38 -4.23
N PRO A 235 15.59 -4.17 -4.68
CA PRO A 235 16.40 -2.98 -4.49
C PRO A 235 16.31 -2.44 -3.06
N SER A 236 17.41 -1.89 -2.56
CA SER A 236 17.33 -0.90 -1.49
C SER A 236 16.79 0.44 -2.04
N PHE A 237 16.31 1.30 -1.16
CA PHE A 237 15.83 2.61 -1.58
C PHE A 237 16.94 3.46 -2.21
N LEU A 238 18.16 3.38 -1.67
CA LEU A 238 19.33 4.06 -2.22
C LEU A 238 19.69 3.55 -3.61
N GLN A 239 19.72 2.23 -3.82
CA GLN A 239 19.97 1.65 -5.14
C GLN A 239 18.94 2.11 -6.17
N PHE A 240 17.68 2.25 -5.77
CA PHE A 240 16.64 2.81 -6.63
C PHE A 240 16.94 4.26 -7.00
N LEU A 241 17.24 5.14 -6.03
CA LEU A 241 17.58 6.54 -6.30
C LEU A 241 18.82 6.68 -7.20
N GLN A 242 19.77 5.76 -7.11
CA GLN A 242 21.00 5.69 -7.91
C GLN A 242 20.82 5.10 -9.31
N GLY A 243 19.58 4.70 -9.69
CA GLY A 243 19.29 4.17 -11.02
C GLY A 243 19.75 2.73 -11.27
N HIS A 244 19.99 1.95 -10.21
CA HIS A 244 20.40 0.56 -10.35
C HIS A 244 19.24 -0.39 -10.68
N VAL A 245 17.99 0.04 -10.57
CA VAL A 245 16.81 -0.73 -10.96
C VAL A 245 16.52 -0.46 -12.44
N ARG A 246 16.54 -1.50 -13.24
CA ARG A 246 16.30 -1.39 -14.70
C ARG A 246 14.90 -1.78 -15.09
N GLN A 247 14.33 -2.80 -14.42
CA GLN A 247 13.00 -3.30 -14.72
C GLN A 247 12.15 -3.47 -13.46
N VAL A 248 10.89 -3.09 -13.56
CA VAL A 248 9.87 -3.33 -12.54
C VAL A 248 8.69 -4.03 -13.20
N ARG A 249 8.34 -5.24 -12.73
CA ARG A 249 7.16 -5.97 -13.15
C ARG A 249 6.04 -5.79 -12.13
N VAL A 250 4.87 -5.43 -12.62
CA VAL A 250 3.65 -5.31 -11.81
C VAL A 250 2.54 -6.05 -12.51
N HIS A 251 2.08 -7.13 -11.89
CA HIS A 251 0.93 -7.88 -12.39
C HIS A 251 -0.25 -7.66 -11.46
N VAL A 252 -1.38 -7.25 -12.04
CA VAL A 252 -2.62 -6.98 -11.31
C VAL A 252 -3.68 -7.98 -11.75
N ARG A 253 -4.23 -8.73 -10.79
CA ARG A 253 -5.42 -9.57 -11.01
C ARG A 253 -6.60 -8.89 -10.36
N THR A 254 -7.66 -8.67 -11.12
CA THR A 254 -8.95 -8.22 -10.57
C THR A 254 -9.78 -9.43 -10.18
N LEU A 255 -10.08 -9.56 -8.91
CA LEU A 255 -10.79 -10.69 -8.32
C LEU A 255 -12.11 -10.26 -7.68
N PRO A 256 -13.11 -11.15 -7.61
CA PRO A 256 -14.31 -10.88 -6.83
C PRO A 256 -13.97 -10.72 -5.35
N VAL A 257 -14.75 -9.91 -4.66
CA VAL A 257 -14.63 -9.74 -3.20
C VAL A 257 -15.08 -11.03 -2.52
N PRO A 258 -14.27 -11.65 -1.65
CA PRO A 258 -14.67 -12.84 -0.95
C PRO A 258 -15.85 -12.54 -0.03
N ARG A 259 -16.91 -13.34 -0.14
CA ARG A 259 -18.06 -13.25 0.75
C ARG A 259 -17.72 -13.99 2.04
N LEU A 260 -17.53 -13.24 3.11
CA LEU A 260 -17.46 -13.83 4.45
C LEU A 260 -18.90 -14.02 4.94
N PRO A 261 -19.30 -15.22 5.38
CA PRO A 261 -20.64 -15.45 5.91
C PRO A 261 -20.92 -14.51 7.08
N ASN A 262 -22.09 -13.86 7.03
CA ASN A 262 -22.56 -12.95 8.07
C ASN A 262 -23.54 -13.64 9.03
N ASP A 263 -23.59 -14.98 9.02
CA ASP A 263 -24.51 -15.74 9.87
C ASP A 263 -24.17 -15.48 11.35
N ALA A 264 -25.20 -15.17 12.13
CA ALA A 264 -25.09 -14.90 13.57
C ALA A 264 -24.47 -16.07 14.36
N ASP A 265 -24.46 -17.26 13.76
CA ASP A 265 -23.91 -18.49 14.35
C ASP A 265 -22.42 -18.69 14.08
N GLN A 266 -21.79 -17.89 13.21
CA GLN A 266 -20.35 -18.03 12.94
C GLN A 266 -19.50 -17.14 13.85
N THR A 267 -18.57 -17.78 14.54
CA THR A 267 -17.60 -17.10 15.40
C THR A 267 -16.62 -16.23 14.56
N GLU A 268 -16.14 -15.14 15.13
CA GLU A 268 -15.07 -14.32 14.54
C GLU A 268 -13.85 -15.17 14.13
N ALA A 269 -13.56 -16.23 14.89
CA ALA A 269 -12.47 -17.16 14.60
C ALA A 269 -12.69 -17.93 13.29
N ALA A 270 -13.89 -18.45 13.04
CA ALA A 270 -14.21 -19.15 11.79
C ALA A 270 -14.11 -18.25 10.56
N ARG A 271 -14.60 -17.01 10.66
CA ARG A 271 -14.47 -16.02 9.58
C ARG A 271 -13.02 -15.64 9.29
N ARG A 272 -12.19 -15.51 10.35
CA ARG A 272 -10.76 -15.26 10.21
C ARG A 272 -10.06 -16.43 9.53
N GLU A 273 -10.43 -17.66 9.84
CA GLU A 273 -9.88 -18.87 9.21
C GLU A 273 -10.24 -18.96 7.72
N LEU A 274 -11.50 -18.71 7.36
CA LEU A 274 -11.94 -18.65 5.96
C LEU A 274 -11.14 -17.60 5.17
N CYS A 275 -10.99 -16.41 5.73
CA CYS A 275 -10.21 -15.35 5.12
C CYS A 275 -8.73 -15.75 5.01
N GLN A 276 -8.14 -16.42 6.02
CA GLN A 276 -6.76 -16.90 5.96
C GLN A 276 -6.57 -17.96 4.88
N ASN A 277 -7.51 -18.88 4.70
CA ASN A 277 -7.47 -19.91 3.66
C ASN A 277 -7.54 -19.29 2.26
N TRP A 278 -8.42 -18.31 2.06
CA TRP A 278 -8.48 -17.54 0.82
C TRP A 278 -7.17 -16.80 0.54
N VAL A 279 -6.60 -16.13 1.53
CA VAL A 279 -5.31 -15.44 1.42
C VAL A 279 -4.18 -16.42 1.11
N ASN A 280 -4.17 -17.60 1.71
CA ASN A 280 -3.16 -18.62 1.44
C ASN A 280 -3.21 -19.09 -0.03
N GLN A 281 -4.41 -19.23 -0.60
CA GLN A 281 -4.57 -19.57 -2.01
C GLN A 281 -4.02 -18.48 -2.92
N LEU A 282 -4.34 -17.21 -2.64
CA LEU A 282 -3.77 -16.07 -3.38
C LEU A 282 -2.24 -16.08 -3.34
N TRP A 283 -1.67 -16.47 -2.19
CA TRP A 283 -0.22 -16.49 -2.02
C TRP A 283 0.44 -17.65 -2.76
N GLN A 284 -0.22 -18.80 -2.86
CA GLN A 284 0.25 -19.92 -3.70
C GLN A 284 0.32 -19.51 -5.17
N ASP A 285 -0.76 -18.92 -5.70
CA ASP A 285 -0.81 -18.45 -7.09
C ASP A 285 0.27 -17.41 -7.37
N LYS A 286 0.45 -16.47 -6.42
CA LYS A 286 1.47 -15.42 -6.51
C LYS A 286 2.90 -15.97 -6.48
N ASP A 287 3.18 -16.96 -5.65
CA ASP A 287 4.50 -17.62 -5.57
C ASP A 287 4.82 -18.39 -6.85
N GLN A 288 3.82 -19.06 -7.45
CA GLN A 288 3.94 -19.71 -8.75
C GLN A 288 4.23 -18.70 -9.85
N LEU A 289 3.54 -17.55 -9.87
CA LEU A 289 3.79 -16.48 -10.82
C LEU A 289 5.22 -15.93 -10.69
N LEU A 290 5.69 -15.69 -9.47
CA LEU A 290 7.06 -15.22 -9.21
C LEU A 290 8.10 -16.26 -9.65
N SER A 291 7.82 -17.55 -9.45
CA SER A 291 8.68 -18.65 -9.91
C SER A 291 8.78 -18.68 -11.44
N SER A 292 7.65 -18.46 -12.14
CA SER A 292 7.64 -18.39 -13.62
C SER A 292 8.48 -17.22 -14.17
N TYR A 293 8.53 -16.10 -13.45
CA TYR A 293 9.38 -14.96 -13.82
C TYR A 293 10.87 -15.28 -13.62
N ALA A 294 11.21 -15.99 -12.55
CA ALA A 294 12.60 -16.37 -12.28
C ALA A 294 13.17 -17.33 -13.34
N THR A 295 12.33 -18.21 -13.90
CA THR A 295 12.72 -19.14 -14.97
C THR A 295 12.96 -18.42 -16.29
N LYS A 296 12.10 -17.46 -16.67
CA LYS A 296 12.22 -16.68 -17.92
C LYS A 296 13.44 -15.75 -17.94
N THR A 297 13.99 -15.38 -16.80
CA THR A 297 15.17 -14.49 -16.71
C THR A 297 16.49 -15.26 -16.84
N ARG A 298 16.48 -16.60 -16.72
CA ARG A 298 17.67 -17.46 -16.79
C ARG A 298 17.85 -18.15 -18.16
N GLY A 299 16.92 -18.09 -19.06
CA GLY A 299 16.98 -18.55 -20.43
C GLY A 299 17.15 -17.39 -21.41
#